data_9d8d1f8854c6744dc6785760f207028f
#
_entry.id   9d8d1f8854c6744dc6785760f207028f
#
_cell.length_a   1.000
_cell.length_b   1.000
_cell.length_c   1.000
_cell.angle_alpha   90.00
_cell.angle_beta   90.00
_cell.angle_gamma   90.00
#
_symmetry.space_group_name_H-M   'P 1'
#
loop_
_entity.id
_entity.type
_entity.pdbx_description
1 polymer ?
#
loop_
_entity_poly.entity_id
_entity_poly.type
_entity_poly.pdbx_seq_one_letter_code
_entity_poly.pdbx_strand_id
1 'polypeptide(L)'
;MIVKKKKKKEIDSKVEKLRSLFDEYNTKIQTDPHLFIIDGDSLDLALKNLEEPFFKTAMQALSVVCCRCSPTQKRIIVKTIKKYTKARTAAVGDGGNDVAMIQEADMGIGIVGKEGLQASLAADYSIKEFKTLSILLLWWGRLAYKNTSTVANFVMHRGLIISFNQFLFSLVFYYNAVPLYNGMLCLGYSTIFTCFPSISLLLDQDVNIKYVTKFPTLYSILLKGREMNHKSFLWWVFKSIFQSTIIMFGALIIFKDKIFLNIVTITFTCLIYLEILNVYMEINKYHWFMLVSLGATFLVYTLCLFLMSNVFDTSQMDIKTFGYTFLIAVVAWAPFFIINKLKKCIFPQVSEKLSKSEE
;
A
#
# COMPACT_ATOMS: atom_id res chain seq x y z
N MET A 1 -16.04 56.60 14.18
CA MET A 1 -14.98 56.59 13.15
C MET A 1 -13.56 56.64 13.77
N ILE A 2 -13.33 57.45 14.78
CA ILE A 2 -12.02 57.62 15.45
C ILE A 2 -11.50 56.37 16.16
N VAL A 3 -12.41 55.62 16.85
CA VAL A 3 -12.06 54.37 17.58
C VAL A 3 -11.63 53.26 16.63
N LYS A 4 -12.24 53.15 15.43
CA LYS A 4 -11.83 52.21 14.39
C LYS A 4 -10.43 52.50 13.83
N LYS A 5 -10.10 53.79 13.65
CA LYS A 5 -8.78 54.26 13.19
C LYS A 5 -7.67 53.97 14.22
N LYS A 6 -7.96 54.19 15.54
CA LYS A 6 -7.01 53.90 16.62
C LYS A 6 -6.73 52.40 16.73
N LYS A 7 -7.77 51.54 16.72
CA LYS A 7 -7.59 50.06 16.69
C LYS A 7 -6.80 49.58 15.47
N LYS A 8 -7.05 50.17 14.29
CA LYS A 8 -6.32 49.80 13.06
C LYS A 8 -4.84 50.13 13.16
N LYS A 9 -4.45 51.34 13.63
CA LYS A 9 -3.07 51.74 13.85
C LYS A 9 -2.34 50.84 14.86
N GLU A 10 -3.02 50.38 15.91
CA GLU A 10 -2.45 49.47 16.91
C GLU A 10 -2.23 48.07 16.34
N ILE A 11 -3.12 47.60 15.51
CA ILE A 11 -2.97 46.31 14.79
C ILE A 11 -1.80 46.39 13.79
N ASP A 12 -1.72 47.46 13.01
CA ASP A 12 -0.67 47.66 12.02
C ASP A 12 0.71 47.71 12.69
N SER A 13 0.87 48.39 13.85
CA SER A 13 2.09 48.39 14.65
C SER A 13 2.47 46.99 15.18
N LYS A 14 1.51 46.22 15.63
CA LYS A 14 1.73 44.80 16.07
C LYS A 14 2.17 43.90 14.90
N VAL A 15 1.61 44.11 13.73
CA VAL A 15 1.94 43.35 12.51
C VAL A 15 3.36 43.66 12.04
N GLU A 16 3.78 44.96 12.05
CA GLU A 16 5.14 45.35 11.73
C GLU A 16 6.16 44.75 12.72
N LYS A 17 5.85 44.77 14.01
CA LYS A 17 6.69 44.13 15.02
C LYS A 17 6.81 42.62 14.82
N LEU A 18 5.73 41.95 14.48
CA LEU A 18 5.79 40.50 14.14
C LEU A 18 6.64 40.23 12.91
N ARG A 19 6.54 41.11 11.88
CA ARG A 19 7.35 40.98 10.67
C ARG A 19 8.84 41.12 10.96
N SER A 20 9.22 42.13 11.74
CA SER A 20 10.62 42.31 12.15
C SER A 20 11.17 41.15 12.97
N LEU A 21 10.32 40.52 13.84
CA LEU A 21 10.70 39.33 14.58
C LEU A 21 10.87 38.09 13.68
N PHE A 22 10.08 37.96 12.63
CA PHE A 22 10.25 36.87 11.66
C PHE A 22 11.56 37.05 10.86
N ASP A 23 11.88 38.28 10.46
CA ASP A 23 13.12 38.56 9.76
C ASP A 23 14.36 38.33 10.65
N GLU A 24 14.31 38.73 11.92
CA GLU A 24 15.35 38.42 12.92
C GLU A 24 15.51 36.93 13.15
N TYR A 25 14.38 36.20 13.27
CA TYR A 25 14.40 34.76 13.43
C TYR A 25 15.00 34.06 12.21
N ASN A 26 14.63 34.46 10.99
CA ASN A 26 15.17 33.90 9.75
C ASN A 26 16.68 34.11 9.60
N THR A 27 17.23 35.22 10.11
CA THR A 27 18.69 35.46 10.11
C THR A 27 19.42 34.56 11.12
N LYS A 28 18.80 34.28 12.29
CA LYS A 28 19.40 33.46 13.34
C LYS A 28 19.32 31.96 13.03
N ILE A 29 18.29 31.51 12.32
CA ILE A 29 18.07 30.09 11.98
C ILE A 29 19.16 29.50 11.09
N GLN A 30 19.88 30.35 10.35
CA GLN A 30 20.98 29.94 9.48
C GLN A 30 22.22 29.46 10.25
N THR A 31 22.34 29.79 11.53
CA THR A 31 23.49 29.43 12.36
C THR A 31 23.23 28.22 13.25
N ASP A 32 22.01 28.08 13.81
CA ASP A 32 21.67 27.00 14.75
C ASP A 32 20.21 26.54 14.61
N PRO A 33 19.89 25.27 14.90
CA PRO A 33 18.52 24.78 14.87
C PRO A 33 17.70 25.38 16.05
N HIS A 34 16.71 26.18 15.71
CA HIS A 34 15.91 26.93 16.69
C HIS A 34 14.47 26.39 16.81
N LEU A 35 13.89 26.56 17.98
CA LEU A 35 12.48 26.32 18.27
C LEU A 35 11.68 27.60 17.99
N PHE A 36 10.56 27.48 17.28
CA PHE A 36 9.64 28.57 17.01
C PHE A 36 8.44 28.48 17.96
N ILE A 37 8.24 29.51 18.80
CA ILE A 37 7.13 29.56 19.76
C ILE A 37 6.25 30.77 19.45
N ILE A 38 4.94 30.54 19.33
CA ILE A 38 3.96 31.60 19.08
C ILE A 38 2.72 31.40 19.96
N ASP A 39 2.15 32.48 20.48
CA ASP A 39 0.88 32.46 21.21
C ASP A 39 -0.33 32.63 20.29
N GLY A 40 -1.53 32.25 20.76
CA GLY A 40 -2.74 32.26 19.96
C GLY A 40 -3.14 33.63 19.42
N ASP A 41 -2.90 34.71 20.15
CA ASP A 41 -3.23 36.08 19.69
C ASP A 41 -2.31 36.53 18.56
N SER A 42 -1.00 36.30 18.72
CA SER A 42 0.01 36.60 17.70
C SER A 42 -0.16 35.72 16.45
N LEU A 43 -0.56 34.46 16.66
CA LEU A 43 -0.86 33.51 15.60
C LEU A 43 -2.08 34.00 14.76
N ASP A 44 -3.13 34.50 15.39
CA ASP A 44 -4.31 35.02 14.68
C ASP A 44 -3.94 36.23 13.80
N LEU A 45 -3.09 37.12 14.32
CA LEU A 45 -2.56 38.25 13.54
C LEU A 45 -1.66 37.79 12.38
N ALA A 46 -0.80 36.81 12.63
CA ALA A 46 0.09 36.26 11.63
C ALA A 46 -0.69 35.57 10.49
N LEU A 47 -1.67 34.72 10.84
CA LEU A 47 -2.50 34.01 9.85
C LEU A 47 -3.38 34.95 9.00
N LYS A 48 -3.83 36.09 9.57
CA LYS A 48 -4.66 37.05 8.83
C LYS A 48 -3.87 38.01 7.95
N ASN A 49 -2.70 38.43 8.39
CA ASN A 49 -1.96 39.54 7.72
C ASN A 49 -0.59 39.12 7.14
N LEU A 50 0.00 38.03 7.65
CA LEU A 50 1.36 37.59 7.31
C LEU A 50 1.42 36.07 7.09
N GLU A 51 0.38 35.49 6.46
CA GLU A 51 0.27 34.02 6.29
C GLU A 51 1.51 33.42 5.63
N GLU A 52 1.92 33.95 4.48
CA GLU A 52 3.06 33.42 3.71
C GLU A 52 4.42 33.61 4.43
N PRO A 53 4.80 34.80 4.94
CA PRO A 53 6.01 34.95 5.74
C PRO A 53 6.06 34.08 6.97
N PHE A 54 4.93 33.96 7.71
CA PHE A 54 4.82 33.09 8.88
C PHE A 54 5.13 31.64 8.54
N PHE A 55 4.47 31.09 7.50
CA PHE A 55 4.70 29.71 7.10
C PHE A 55 6.11 29.44 6.60
N LYS A 56 6.67 30.38 5.84
CA LYS A 56 8.04 30.26 5.35
C LYS A 56 9.05 30.20 6.51
N THR A 57 8.85 31.01 7.54
CA THR A 57 9.66 30.98 8.77
C THR A 57 9.41 29.72 9.59
N ALA A 58 8.14 29.34 9.82
CA ALA A 58 7.78 28.15 10.58
C ALA A 58 8.29 26.85 9.97
N MET A 59 8.33 26.76 8.64
CA MET A 59 8.84 25.57 7.92
C MET A 59 10.37 25.41 8.02
N GLN A 60 11.10 26.45 8.36
CA GLN A 60 12.56 26.39 8.59
C GLN A 60 12.90 25.98 10.03
N ALA A 61 11.96 26.10 10.95
CA ALA A 61 12.16 25.74 12.34
C ALA A 61 12.24 24.23 12.54
N LEU A 62 13.07 23.78 13.48
CA LEU A 62 13.15 22.37 13.87
C LEU A 62 11.81 21.88 14.45
N SER A 63 11.13 22.72 15.21
CA SER A 63 9.82 22.47 15.79
C SER A 63 9.08 23.78 16.01
N VAL A 64 7.75 23.73 15.90
CA VAL A 64 6.88 24.89 16.13
C VAL A 64 5.94 24.59 17.28
N VAL A 65 5.87 25.46 18.26
CA VAL A 65 4.99 25.37 19.43
C VAL A 65 3.99 26.52 19.39
N CYS A 66 2.72 26.19 19.18
CA CYS A 66 1.62 27.15 19.19
C CYS A 66 0.89 27.06 20.54
N CYS A 67 1.01 28.09 21.37
CA CYS A 67 0.44 28.10 22.71
C CYS A 67 -0.98 28.70 22.71
N ARG A 68 -1.86 28.15 23.56
CA ARG A 68 -3.22 28.69 23.80
C ARG A 68 -4.05 28.88 22.52
N CYS A 69 -3.98 27.92 21.59
CA CYS A 69 -4.71 27.97 20.34
C CYS A 69 -6.18 27.56 20.54
N SER A 70 -7.08 28.30 19.88
CA SER A 70 -8.48 27.90 19.76
C SER A 70 -8.65 26.70 18.83
N PRO A 71 -9.74 25.93 18.91
CA PRO A 71 -10.03 24.82 17.99
C PRO A 71 -9.98 25.21 16.52
N THR A 72 -10.48 26.41 16.20
CA THR A 72 -10.45 26.97 14.83
C THR A 72 -9.05 27.28 14.35
N GLN A 73 -8.19 27.79 15.22
CA GLN A 73 -6.78 28.05 14.88
C GLN A 73 -6.01 26.76 14.62
N LYS A 74 -6.23 25.72 15.44
CA LYS A 74 -5.63 24.39 15.22
C LYS A 74 -6.01 23.83 13.85
N ARG A 75 -7.27 23.94 13.46
CA ARG A 75 -7.74 23.54 12.13
C ARG A 75 -7.09 24.35 11.01
N ILE A 76 -7.03 25.69 11.14
CA ILE A 76 -6.43 26.58 10.13
C ILE A 76 -4.94 26.24 9.95
N ILE A 77 -4.19 25.98 11.02
CA ILE A 77 -2.80 25.55 10.94
C ILE A 77 -2.64 24.33 10.05
N VAL A 78 -3.40 23.26 10.30
CA VAL A 78 -3.34 22.02 9.52
C VAL A 78 -3.68 22.30 8.05
N LYS A 79 -4.77 23.03 7.79
CA LYS A 79 -5.18 23.43 6.44
C LYS A 79 -4.10 24.18 5.70
N THR A 80 -3.43 25.10 6.39
CA THR A 80 -2.39 25.94 5.79
C THR A 80 -1.10 25.16 5.56
N ILE A 81 -0.73 24.24 6.47
CA ILE A 81 0.39 23.29 6.24
C ILE A 81 0.14 22.50 4.96
N LYS A 82 -1.05 21.91 4.78
CA LYS A 82 -1.40 21.17 3.55
C LYS A 82 -1.26 22.05 2.30
N LYS A 83 -1.72 23.29 2.37
CA LYS A 83 -1.66 24.24 1.24
C LYS A 83 -0.22 24.53 0.80
N TYR A 84 0.69 24.79 1.76
CA TYR A 84 2.07 25.20 1.44
C TYR A 84 3.04 24.04 1.21
N THR A 85 2.88 22.93 1.94
CA THR A 85 3.80 21.79 1.81
C THR A 85 3.39 20.81 0.74
N LYS A 86 2.10 20.74 0.39
CA LYS A 86 1.49 19.68 -0.41
C LYS A 86 1.80 18.27 0.13
N ALA A 87 2.25 18.17 1.37
CA ALA A 87 2.57 16.94 2.05
C ALA A 87 1.33 16.39 2.78
N ARG A 88 1.32 15.10 3.00
CA ARG A 88 0.29 14.47 3.83
C ARG A 88 0.51 14.83 5.29
N THR A 89 -0.57 15.20 5.98
CA THR A 89 -0.56 15.64 7.36
C THR A 89 -1.24 14.63 8.27
N ALA A 90 -0.65 14.40 9.44
CA ALA A 90 -1.29 13.67 10.52
C ALA A 90 -1.58 14.60 11.68
N ALA A 91 -2.77 14.49 12.28
CA ALA A 91 -3.14 15.21 13.48
C ALA A 91 -3.46 14.23 14.61
N VAL A 92 -2.97 14.55 15.82
CA VAL A 92 -3.19 13.73 17.01
C VAL A 92 -3.85 14.61 18.07
N GLY A 93 -4.94 14.15 18.66
CA GLY A 93 -5.67 14.88 19.70
C GLY A 93 -6.40 13.95 20.65
N ASP A 94 -6.70 14.44 21.86
CA ASP A 94 -7.35 13.67 22.94
C ASP A 94 -8.71 14.25 23.38
N GLY A 95 -9.01 15.49 23.01
CA GLY A 95 -10.21 16.21 23.46
C GLY A 95 -11.12 16.69 22.34
N GLY A 96 -12.31 17.15 22.72
CA GLY A 96 -13.30 17.74 21.80
C GLY A 96 -12.78 18.99 21.06
N ASN A 97 -11.80 19.69 21.67
CA ASN A 97 -11.14 20.86 21.08
C ASN A 97 -10.27 20.51 19.87
N ASP A 98 -9.90 19.24 19.70
CA ASP A 98 -9.03 18.75 18.62
C ASP A 98 -9.80 18.15 17.45
N VAL A 99 -11.11 17.93 17.58
CA VAL A 99 -11.95 17.31 16.57
C VAL A 99 -11.81 18.01 15.22
N ALA A 100 -11.90 19.35 15.19
CA ALA A 100 -11.79 20.11 13.96
C ALA A 100 -10.41 20.02 13.28
N MET A 101 -9.34 19.87 14.07
CA MET A 101 -7.97 19.66 13.60
C MET A 101 -7.81 18.25 13.05
N ILE A 102 -8.31 17.24 13.76
CA ILE A 102 -8.28 15.82 13.39
C ILE A 102 -8.99 15.60 12.05
N GLN A 103 -10.17 16.18 11.87
CA GLN A 103 -10.97 16.07 10.63
C GLN A 103 -10.36 16.80 9.43
N GLU A 104 -9.57 17.85 9.65
CA GLU A 104 -8.91 18.58 8.57
C GLU A 104 -7.65 17.87 8.06
N ALA A 105 -7.01 17.05 8.89
CA ALA A 105 -5.79 16.30 8.53
C ALA A 105 -6.08 15.20 7.48
N ASP A 106 -5.04 14.70 6.83
CA ASP A 106 -5.16 13.54 5.93
C ASP A 106 -5.23 12.23 6.71
N MET A 107 -4.75 12.23 7.95
CA MET A 107 -4.84 11.14 8.90
C MET A 107 -5.12 11.71 10.30
N GLY A 108 -6.29 11.46 10.82
CA GLY A 108 -6.71 11.84 12.15
C GLY A 108 -6.47 10.71 13.16
N ILE A 109 -5.82 11.02 14.28
CA ILE A 109 -5.55 10.05 15.35
C ILE A 109 -6.13 10.59 16.65
N GLY A 110 -7.10 9.87 17.21
CA GLY A 110 -7.72 10.18 18.51
C GLY A 110 -7.09 9.36 19.61
N ILE A 111 -6.74 10.01 20.72
CA ILE A 111 -6.32 9.33 21.94
C ILE A 111 -7.55 9.16 22.81
N VAL A 112 -7.78 7.94 23.30
CA VAL A 112 -8.86 7.64 24.26
C VAL A 112 -8.46 8.22 25.62
N GLY A 113 -8.86 9.46 25.87
CA GLY A 113 -8.50 10.20 27.07
C GLY A 113 -9.60 10.19 28.14
N LYS A 114 -9.28 10.75 29.31
CA LYS A 114 -10.23 10.94 30.41
C LYS A 114 -11.28 12.03 30.13
N GLU A 115 -10.99 12.93 29.19
CA GLU A 115 -11.84 14.07 28.84
C GLU A 115 -12.99 13.74 27.88
N GLY A 116 -13.09 12.48 27.43
CA GLY A 116 -14.17 11.99 26.57
C GLY A 116 -13.72 11.23 25.34
N LEU A 117 -14.67 10.65 24.63
CA LEU A 117 -14.43 9.86 23.41
C LEU A 117 -14.56 10.68 22.11
N GLN A 118 -14.76 12.00 22.21
CA GLN A 118 -15.09 12.83 21.06
C GLN A 118 -14.00 12.84 19.99
N ALA A 119 -12.73 12.99 20.41
CA ALA A 119 -11.60 12.95 19.47
C ALA A 119 -11.44 11.56 18.84
N SER A 120 -11.59 10.49 19.62
CA SER A 120 -11.45 9.12 19.12
C SER A 120 -12.59 8.69 18.18
N LEU A 121 -13.80 9.21 18.39
CA LEU A 121 -14.95 8.94 17.50
C LEU A 121 -14.88 9.71 16.19
N ALA A 122 -14.20 10.86 16.18
CA ALA A 122 -14.06 11.70 14.98
C ALA A 122 -12.79 11.39 14.17
N ALA A 123 -11.89 10.52 14.70
CA ALA A 123 -10.61 10.20 14.11
C ALA A 123 -10.66 8.95 13.22
N ASP A 124 -9.72 8.85 12.27
CA ASP A 124 -9.53 7.65 11.45
C ASP A 124 -8.97 6.49 12.25
N TYR A 125 -8.11 6.77 13.23
CA TYR A 125 -7.50 5.80 14.13
C TYR A 125 -7.66 6.23 15.58
N SER A 126 -7.93 5.25 16.45
CA SER A 126 -8.05 5.46 17.89
C SER A 126 -6.97 4.67 18.63
N ILE A 127 -6.23 5.33 19.51
CA ILE A 127 -5.17 4.74 20.33
C ILE A 127 -5.43 4.99 21.82
N LYS A 128 -5.04 4.04 22.66
CA LYS A 128 -5.25 4.18 24.12
C LYS A 128 -4.21 5.08 24.79
N GLU A 129 -2.99 5.07 24.30
CA GLU A 129 -1.86 5.80 24.88
C GLU A 129 -1.00 6.41 23.77
N PHE A 130 -0.49 7.61 24.00
CA PHE A 130 0.35 8.32 23.04
C PHE A 130 1.59 7.51 22.59
N LYS A 131 2.18 6.71 23.49
CA LYS A 131 3.33 5.86 23.14
C LYS A 131 3.04 4.84 22.03
N THR A 132 1.77 4.46 21.84
CA THR A 132 1.34 3.53 20.80
C THR A 132 1.42 4.16 19.40
N LEU A 133 1.52 5.50 19.34
CA LEU A 133 1.64 6.24 18.06
C LEU A 133 2.86 5.79 17.26
N SER A 134 3.99 5.53 17.89
CA SER A 134 5.20 5.05 17.23
C SER A 134 4.98 3.67 16.58
N ILE A 135 4.25 2.80 17.24
CA ILE A 135 3.90 1.48 16.72
C ILE A 135 2.90 1.61 15.55
N LEU A 136 1.90 2.47 15.71
CA LEU A 136 0.90 2.73 14.66
C LEU A 136 1.56 3.22 13.37
N LEU A 137 2.44 4.23 13.46
CA LEU A 137 3.06 4.82 12.29
C LEU A 137 4.16 3.94 11.70
N LEU A 138 5.11 3.50 12.55
CA LEU A 138 6.32 2.84 12.06
C LEU A 138 6.07 1.39 11.67
N TRP A 139 5.26 0.65 12.41
CA TRP A 139 5.02 -0.76 12.15
C TRP A 139 3.74 -1.01 11.35
N TRP A 140 2.57 -0.59 11.85
CA TRP A 140 1.31 -0.79 11.14
C TRP A 140 1.25 -0.03 9.81
N GLY A 141 1.68 1.24 9.79
CA GLY A 141 1.72 2.03 8.55
C GLY A 141 2.66 1.44 7.51
N ARG A 142 3.83 0.94 7.93
CA ARG A 142 4.76 0.21 7.06
C ARG A 142 4.13 -1.06 6.51
N LEU A 143 3.55 -1.89 7.39
CA LEU A 143 2.96 -3.17 7.03
C LEU A 143 1.80 -2.98 6.06
N ALA A 144 0.88 -2.07 6.36
CA ALA A 144 -0.25 -1.74 5.50
C ALA A 144 0.20 -1.30 4.10
N TYR A 145 1.20 -0.42 4.00
CA TYR A 145 1.71 0.04 2.70
C TYR A 145 2.32 -1.11 1.89
N LYS A 146 3.19 -1.92 2.48
CA LYS A 146 3.84 -3.05 1.80
C LYS A 146 2.83 -4.08 1.34
N ASN A 147 1.96 -4.53 2.24
CA ASN A 147 1.00 -5.58 1.92
C ASN A 147 -0.01 -5.11 0.87
N THR A 148 -0.53 -3.88 0.99
CA THR A 148 -1.42 -3.30 -0.03
C THR A 148 -0.72 -3.18 -1.38
N SER A 149 0.54 -2.77 -1.40
CA SER A 149 1.34 -2.69 -2.63
C SER A 149 1.54 -4.07 -3.28
N THR A 150 1.86 -5.08 -2.48
CA THR A 150 2.03 -6.47 -2.96
C THR A 150 0.71 -7.01 -3.52
N VAL A 151 -0.39 -6.84 -2.80
CA VAL A 151 -1.71 -7.27 -3.25
C VAL A 151 -2.14 -6.54 -4.51
N ALA A 152 -1.93 -5.22 -4.60
CA ALA A 152 -2.25 -4.43 -5.80
C ALA A 152 -1.50 -4.94 -7.03
N ASN A 153 -0.19 -5.15 -6.91
CA ASN A 153 0.63 -5.72 -7.98
C ASN A 153 0.19 -7.14 -8.36
N PHE A 154 -0.15 -7.97 -7.37
CA PHE A 154 -0.64 -9.32 -7.61
C PHE A 154 -2.01 -9.33 -8.32
N VAL A 155 -2.94 -8.47 -7.93
CA VAL A 155 -4.25 -8.33 -8.60
C VAL A 155 -4.11 -7.87 -10.04
N MET A 156 -3.19 -6.92 -10.30
CA MET A 156 -2.88 -6.50 -11.68
C MET A 156 -2.26 -7.65 -12.49
N HIS A 157 -1.30 -8.37 -11.92
CA HIS A 157 -0.69 -9.55 -12.54
C HIS A 157 -1.73 -10.59 -12.94
N ARG A 158 -2.63 -10.95 -12.01
CA ARG A 158 -3.72 -11.89 -12.20
C ARG A 158 -4.65 -11.52 -13.37
N GLY A 159 -5.00 -10.21 -13.47
CA GLY A 159 -5.80 -9.70 -14.59
C GLY A 159 -5.06 -9.73 -15.92
N LEU A 160 -3.78 -9.37 -15.90
CA LEU A 160 -2.95 -9.36 -17.11
C LEU A 160 -2.71 -10.76 -17.68
N ILE A 161 -2.43 -11.74 -16.83
CA ILE A 161 -2.08 -13.10 -17.31
C ILE A 161 -3.26 -13.76 -18.03
N ILE A 162 -4.49 -13.59 -17.54
CA ILE A 162 -5.68 -14.14 -18.20
C ILE A 162 -5.96 -13.42 -19.53
N SER A 163 -5.75 -12.09 -19.57
CA SER A 163 -5.92 -11.29 -20.78
C SER A 163 -4.87 -11.60 -21.86
N PHE A 164 -3.62 -11.81 -21.44
CA PHE A 164 -2.56 -12.23 -22.36
C PHE A 164 -2.75 -13.65 -22.90
N ASN A 165 -3.27 -14.58 -22.08
CA ASN A 165 -3.64 -15.90 -22.59
C ASN A 165 -4.71 -15.81 -23.68
N GLN A 166 -5.74 -14.98 -23.49
CA GLN A 166 -6.75 -14.73 -24.52
C GLN A 166 -6.13 -14.10 -25.78
N PHE A 167 -5.25 -13.13 -25.60
CA PHE A 167 -4.54 -12.47 -26.73
C PHE A 167 -3.71 -13.47 -27.54
N LEU A 168 -2.89 -14.29 -26.86
CA LEU A 168 -2.07 -15.31 -27.51
C LEU A 168 -2.91 -16.38 -28.22
N PHE A 169 -4.00 -16.81 -27.59
CA PHE A 169 -4.95 -17.72 -28.19
C PHE A 169 -5.51 -17.14 -29.50
N SER A 170 -6.01 -15.91 -29.49
CA SER A 170 -6.53 -15.25 -30.68
C SER A 170 -5.48 -15.12 -31.79
N LEU A 171 -4.22 -14.85 -31.42
CA LEU A 171 -3.10 -14.73 -32.37
C LEU A 171 -2.75 -16.06 -33.02
N VAL A 172 -2.73 -17.15 -32.26
CA VAL A 172 -2.40 -18.50 -32.76
C VAL A 172 -3.53 -19.07 -33.64
N PHE A 173 -4.78 -18.79 -33.29
CA PHE A 173 -5.96 -19.30 -34.02
C PHE A 173 -6.54 -18.27 -35.01
N TYR A 174 -5.67 -17.55 -35.73
CA TYR A 174 -6.02 -16.66 -36.84
C TYR A 174 -7.07 -15.59 -36.49
N TYR A 175 -6.92 -14.96 -35.32
CA TYR A 175 -7.81 -13.90 -34.84
C TYR A 175 -9.28 -14.33 -34.68
N ASN A 176 -9.51 -15.59 -34.34
CA ASN A 176 -10.86 -16.09 -34.09
C ASN A 176 -11.47 -15.35 -32.90
N ALA A 177 -12.72 -14.87 -33.05
CA ALA A 177 -13.45 -14.13 -32.00
C ALA A 177 -14.03 -15.01 -30.88
N VAL A 178 -13.59 -16.26 -30.77
CA VAL A 178 -14.04 -17.19 -29.71
C VAL A 178 -13.29 -16.89 -28.43
N PRO A 179 -13.99 -16.68 -27.30
CA PRO A 179 -13.34 -16.52 -26.00
C PRO A 179 -12.70 -17.84 -25.56
N LEU A 180 -11.42 -17.79 -25.18
CA LEU A 180 -10.71 -18.95 -24.61
C LEU A 180 -11.40 -19.40 -23.31
N TYR A 181 -11.72 -18.43 -22.43
CA TYR A 181 -12.40 -18.71 -21.16
C TYR A 181 -13.83 -18.18 -21.20
N ASN A 182 -14.78 -19.03 -20.84
CA ASN A 182 -16.18 -18.64 -20.66
C ASN A 182 -16.30 -17.61 -19.52
N GLY A 183 -17.31 -16.74 -19.57
CA GLY A 183 -17.59 -15.75 -18.54
C GLY A 183 -17.69 -16.34 -17.12
N MET A 184 -18.25 -17.55 -16.98
CA MET A 184 -18.29 -18.27 -15.70
C MET A 184 -16.89 -18.63 -15.17
N LEU A 185 -15.97 -19.03 -16.05
CA LEU A 185 -14.58 -19.31 -15.68
C LEU A 185 -13.84 -18.03 -15.25
N CYS A 186 -14.04 -16.92 -15.97
CA CYS A 186 -13.46 -15.64 -15.60
C CYS A 186 -13.98 -15.11 -14.25
N LEU A 187 -15.28 -15.27 -13.98
CA LEU A 187 -15.86 -14.94 -12.68
C LEU A 187 -15.32 -15.86 -11.58
N GLY A 188 -15.31 -17.17 -11.80
CA GLY A 188 -14.75 -18.14 -10.86
C GLY A 188 -13.29 -17.86 -10.54
N TYR A 189 -12.49 -17.54 -11.55
CA TYR A 189 -11.08 -17.16 -11.39
C TYR A 189 -10.92 -15.95 -10.48
N SER A 190 -11.67 -14.88 -10.72
CA SER A 190 -11.51 -13.63 -9.97
C SER A 190 -12.09 -13.67 -8.56
N THR A 191 -13.18 -14.40 -8.32
CA THR A 191 -13.91 -14.39 -7.05
C THR A 191 -13.62 -15.59 -6.16
N ILE A 192 -13.57 -16.79 -6.72
CA ILE A 192 -13.48 -18.04 -5.94
C ILE A 192 -12.04 -18.52 -5.83
N PHE A 193 -11.37 -18.73 -6.97
CA PHE A 193 -10.09 -19.43 -7.00
C PHE A 193 -8.89 -18.58 -6.62
N THR A 194 -8.94 -17.26 -6.78
CA THR A 194 -7.77 -16.40 -6.53
C THR A 194 -8.00 -15.34 -5.45
N CYS A 195 -9.23 -15.17 -4.95
CA CYS A 195 -9.55 -14.20 -3.92
C CYS A 195 -8.90 -14.54 -2.57
N PHE A 196 -9.11 -15.78 -2.08
CA PHE A 196 -8.55 -16.22 -0.79
C PHE A 196 -7.02 -16.13 -0.73
N PRO A 197 -6.26 -16.65 -1.72
CA PRO A 197 -4.82 -16.46 -1.77
C PRO A 197 -4.39 -15.00 -1.79
N SER A 198 -5.09 -14.15 -2.55
CA SER A 198 -4.78 -12.72 -2.61
C SER A 198 -4.95 -12.01 -1.26
N ILE A 199 -6.06 -12.31 -0.55
CA ILE A 199 -6.33 -11.74 0.78
C ILE A 199 -5.30 -12.25 1.79
N SER A 200 -4.85 -13.49 1.68
CA SER A 200 -3.85 -14.04 2.60
C SER A 200 -2.53 -13.25 2.59
N LEU A 201 -2.16 -12.62 1.47
CA LEU A 201 -0.98 -11.75 1.37
C LEU A 201 -1.06 -10.51 2.28
N LEU A 202 -2.27 -10.09 2.69
CA LEU A 202 -2.43 -8.98 3.65
C LEU A 202 -1.96 -9.33 5.06
N LEU A 203 -1.83 -10.61 5.37
CA LEU A 203 -1.37 -11.10 6.68
C LEU A 203 0.15 -11.27 6.75
N ASP A 204 0.87 -11.04 5.65
CA ASP A 204 2.33 -11.19 5.60
C ASP A 204 3.03 -10.16 6.49
N GLN A 205 4.10 -10.59 7.15
CA GLN A 205 4.92 -9.76 8.03
C GLN A 205 6.38 -9.84 7.59
N ASP A 206 6.98 -8.71 7.29
CA ASP A 206 8.38 -8.64 6.85
C ASP A 206 9.37 -8.49 8.01
N VAL A 207 9.01 -7.73 9.06
CA VAL A 207 9.87 -7.41 10.20
C VAL A 207 9.09 -7.45 11.51
N ASN A 208 9.73 -7.87 12.58
CA ASN A 208 9.15 -7.86 13.91
C ASN A 208 9.06 -6.42 14.46
N ILE A 209 8.01 -6.15 15.25
CA ILE A 209 7.73 -4.86 15.87
C ILE A 209 8.91 -4.28 16.68
N LYS A 210 9.68 -5.15 17.35
CA LYS A 210 10.85 -4.76 18.17
C LYS A 210 11.93 -4.04 17.37
N TYR A 211 12.19 -4.48 16.14
CA TYR A 211 13.23 -3.89 15.27
C TYR A 211 12.78 -2.60 14.62
N VAL A 212 11.51 -2.51 14.24
CA VAL A 212 10.98 -1.31 13.61
C VAL A 212 10.96 -0.13 14.60
N THR A 213 10.63 -0.38 15.86
CA THR A 213 10.69 0.64 16.91
C THR A 213 12.12 1.04 17.28
N LYS A 214 13.08 0.10 17.20
CA LYS A 214 14.49 0.37 17.46
C LYS A 214 15.18 1.13 16.31
N PHE A 215 14.77 0.87 15.07
CA PHE A 215 15.37 1.46 13.86
C PHE A 215 14.33 2.21 13.02
N PRO A 216 13.89 3.41 13.42
CA PRO A 216 12.86 4.17 12.70
C PRO A 216 13.29 4.58 11.28
N THR A 217 14.60 4.55 10.97
CA THR A 217 15.13 4.77 9.62
C THR A 217 14.61 3.79 8.57
N LEU A 218 14.13 2.60 9.00
CA LEU A 218 13.45 1.64 8.11
C LEU A 218 12.19 2.23 7.45
N TYR A 219 11.51 3.15 8.11
CA TYR A 219 10.34 3.83 7.56
C TYR A 219 10.71 4.81 6.44
N SER A 220 11.87 5.47 6.53
CA SER A 220 12.32 6.42 5.52
C SER A 220 12.51 5.81 4.12
N ILE A 221 12.73 4.50 4.05
CA ILE A 221 12.86 3.76 2.79
C ILE A 221 11.52 3.73 2.03
N LEU A 222 10.40 3.71 2.74
CA LEU A 222 9.06 3.68 2.17
C LEU A 222 8.63 5.04 1.60
N LEU A 223 9.12 6.14 2.18
CA LEU A 223 8.79 7.51 1.74
C LEU A 223 9.14 7.79 0.27
N LYS A 224 10.04 7.01 -0.30
CA LYS A 224 10.46 7.15 -1.71
C LYS A 224 9.55 6.39 -2.70
N GLY A 225 8.42 5.86 -2.27
CA GLY A 225 7.46 5.15 -3.13
C GLY A 225 8.05 3.92 -3.84
N ARG A 226 9.04 3.25 -3.26
CA ARG A 226 9.81 2.19 -3.93
C ARG A 226 9.01 0.94 -4.26
N GLU A 227 8.00 0.61 -3.49
CA GLU A 227 7.18 -0.60 -3.68
C GLU A 227 6.17 -0.44 -4.82
N MET A 228 5.59 0.77 -5.00
CA MET A 228 4.70 1.10 -6.11
C MET A 228 5.37 2.07 -7.07
N ASN A 229 6.39 1.63 -7.80
CA ASN A 229 7.10 2.41 -8.81
C ASN A 229 6.80 1.87 -10.21
N HIS A 230 6.93 2.70 -11.25
CA HIS A 230 6.83 2.27 -12.65
C HIS A 230 7.72 1.06 -12.98
N LYS A 231 8.92 0.97 -12.38
CA LYS A 231 9.81 -0.20 -12.54
C LYS A 231 9.21 -1.48 -11.96
N SER A 232 8.59 -1.40 -10.78
CA SER A 232 7.91 -2.55 -10.17
C SER A 232 6.72 -2.98 -11.01
N PHE A 233 5.90 -2.03 -11.47
CA PHE A 233 4.78 -2.30 -12.36
C PHE A 233 5.22 -2.98 -13.66
N LEU A 234 6.21 -2.45 -14.37
CA LEU A 234 6.72 -3.05 -15.61
C LEU A 234 7.29 -4.45 -15.40
N TRP A 235 7.92 -4.70 -14.24
CA TRP A 235 8.39 -6.03 -13.87
C TRP A 235 7.23 -7.04 -13.76
N TRP A 236 6.13 -6.64 -13.12
CA TRP A 236 4.95 -7.50 -13.01
C TRP A 236 4.25 -7.72 -14.35
N VAL A 237 4.19 -6.72 -15.21
CA VAL A 237 3.71 -6.85 -16.59
C VAL A 237 4.56 -7.84 -17.37
N PHE A 238 5.88 -7.70 -17.33
CA PHE A 238 6.82 -8.64 -17.98
C PHE A 238 6.63 -10.07 -17.47
N LYS A 239 6.49 -10.24 -16.15
CA LYS A 239 6.20 -11.53 -15.52
C LYS A 239 4.92 -12.14 -16.07
N SER A 240 3.84 -11.35 -16.19
CA SER A 240 2.55 -11.82 -16.73
C SER A 240 2.64 -12.27 -18.18
N ILE A 241 3.32 -11.50 -19.04
CA ILE A 241 3.51 -11.83 -20.45
C ILE A 241 4.31 -13.12 -20.59
N PHE A 242 5.42 -13.24 -19.88
CA PHE A 242 6.30 -14.41 -19.95
C PHE A 242 5.56 -15.68 -19.50
N GLN A 243 4.89 -15.63 -18.34
CA GLN A 243 4.17 -16.77 -17.77
C GLN A 243 3.00 -17.19 -18.66
N SER A 244 2.23 -16.24 -19.19
CA SER A 244 1.15 -16.49 -20.14
C SER A 244 1.67 -17.17 -21.43
N THR A 245 2.81 -16.70 -21.95
CA THR A 245 3.44 -17.29 -23.13
C THR A 245 3.81 -18.77 -22.91
N ILE A 246 4.43 -19.07 -21.77
CA ILE A 246 4.79 -20.47 -21.45
C ILE A 246 3.54 -21.35 -21.27
N ILE A 247 2.49 -20.84 -20.62
CA ILE A 247 1.24 -21.60 -20.47
C ILE A 247 0.63 -21.93 -21.81
N MET A 248 0.47 -20.94 -22.69
CA MET A 248 -0.18 -21.13 -23.98
C MET A 248 0.62 -22.05 -24.90
N PHE A 249 1.91 -21.75 -25.12
CA PHE A 249 2.75 -22.58 -26.00
C PHE A 249 3.04 -23.96 -25.38
N GLY A 250 3.21 -24.05 -24.07
CA GLY A 250 3.36 -25.32 -23.39
C GLY A 250 2.13 -26.23 -23.55
N ALA A 251 0.93 -25.66 -23.42
CA ALA A 251 -0.31 -26.39 -23.65
C ALA A 251 -0.43 -26.85 -25.12
N LEU A 252 -0.11 -26.01 -26.09
CA LEU A 252 -0.18 -26.34 -27.51
C LEU A 252 0.85 -27.39 -27.93
N ILE A 253 2.06 -27.35 -27.41
CA ILE A 253 3.12 -28.33 -27.76
C ILE A 253 2.80 -29.71 -27.19
N ILE A 254 2.40 -29.77 -25.90
CA ILE A 254 2.18 -31.05 -25.22
C ILE A 254 0.86 -31.70 -25.63
N PHE A 255 -0.17 -30.87 -25.96
CA PHE A 255 -1.53 -31.37 -26.21
C PHE A 255 -2.01 -31.09 -27.64
N LYS A 256 -1.10 -31.17 -28.61
CA LYS A 256 -1.32 -30.82 -30.02
C LYS A 256 -2.54 -31.51 -30.67
N ASP A 257 -2.86 -32.73 -30.23
CA ASP A 257 -3.92 -33.54 -30.82
C ASP A 257 -5.23 -33.53 -30.00
N LYS A 258 -5.37 -32.61 -29.04
CA LYS A 258 -6.54 -32.56 -28.14
C LYS A 258 -7.60 -31.56 -28.64
N ILE A 259 -8.84 -31.83 -28.26
CA ILE A 259 -10.01 -31.01 -28.56
C ILE A 259 -9.88 -29.63 -27.86
N PHE A 260 -10.49 -28.59 -28.44
CA PHE A 260 -10.49 -27.22 -27.90
C PHE A 260 -10.87 -27.14 -26.40
N LEU A 261 -11.91 -27.86 -25.97
CA LEU A 261 -12.36 -27.83 -24.58
C LEU A 261 -11.28 -28.36 -23.61
N ASN A 262 -10.46 -29.31 -24.06
CA ASN A 262 -9.32 -29.79 -23.26
C ASN A 262 -8.23 -28.74 -23.13
N ILE A 263 -7.95 -27.96 -24.20
CA ILE A 263 -6.98 -26.84 -24.13
C ILE A 263 -7.44 -25.79 -23.12
N VAL A 264 -8.73 -25.46 -23.09
CA VAL A 264 -9.33 -24.56 -22.08
C VAL A 264 -9.08 -25.06 -20.68
N THR A 265 -9.42 -26.34 -20.42
CA THR A 265 -9.26 -26.96 -19.11
C THR A 265 -7.79 -27.01 -18.67
N ILE A 266 -6.89 -27.38 -19.59
CA ILE A 266 -5.44 -27.46 -19.32
C ILE A 266 -4.85 -26.09 -19.01
N THR A 267 -5.10 -25.08 -19.85
CA THR A 267 -4.57 -23.74 -19.65
C THR A 267 -5.12 -23.10 -18.38
N PHE A 268 -6.41 -23.31 -18.09
CA PHE A 268 -7.02 -22.80 -16.87
C PHE A 268 -6.45 -23.48 -15.60
N THR A 269 -6.23 -24.80 -15.64
CA THR A 269 -5.58 -25.55 -14.55
C THR A 269 -4.15 -25.04 -14.33
N CYS A 270 -3.38 -24.82 -15.41
CA CYS A 270 -2.05 -24.23 -15.31
C CYS A 270 -2.08 -22.84 -14.66
N LEU A 271 -3.07 -22.00 -15.00
CA LEU A 271 -3.26 -20.67 -14.38
C LEU A 271 -3.47 -20.79 -12.88
N ILE A 272 -4.36 -21.64 -12.42
CA ILE A 272 -4.64 -21.78 -10.98
C ILE A 272 -3.40 -22.29 -10.23
N TYR A 273 -2.71 -23.30 -10.76
CA TYR A 273 -1.48 -23.80 -10.14
C TYR A 273 -0.40 -22.73 -10.09
N LEU A 274 -0.25 -21.95 -11.16
CA LEU A 274 0.71 -20.88 -11.24
C LEU A 274 0.41 -19.77 -10.24
N GLU A 275 -0.87 -19.40 -10.05
CA GLU A 275 -1.25 -18.38 -9.07
C GLU A 275 -0.96 -18.82 -7.63
N ILE A 276 -1.23 -20.08 -7.30
CA ILE A 276 -0.86 -20.65 -6.00
C ILE A 276 0.65 -20.57 -5.78
N LEU A 277 1.46 -20.94 -6.78
CA LEU A 277 2.92 -20.85 -6.73
C LEU A 277 3.43 -19.40 -6.64
N ASN A 278 2.79 -18.47 -7.33
CA ASN A 278 3.13 -17.05 -7.27
C ASN A 278 2.86 -16.46 -5.88
N VAL A 279 1.70 -16.77 -5.27
CA VAL A 279 1.41 -16.34 -3.88
C VAL A 279 2.42 -16.93 -2.92
N TYR A 280 2.74 -18.22 -3.04
CA TYR A 280 3.76 -18.87 -2.22
C TYR A 280 5.13 -18.17 -2.29
N MET A 281 5.52 -17.69 -3.45
CA MET A 281 6.79 -16.97 -3.65
C MET A 281 6.83 -15.58 -2.98
N GLU A 282 5.70 -14.88 -2.92
CA GLU A 282 5.61 -13.53 -2.37
C GLU A 282 5.53 -13.49 -0.83
N ILE A 283 5.17 -14.60 -0.18
CA ILE A 283 5.09 -14.68 1.29
C ILE A 283 6.49 -14.66 1.90
N ASN A 284 6.70 -13.74 2.86
CA ASN A 284 7.97 -13.65 3.61
C ASN A 284 7.91 -14.47 4.91
N LYS A 285 6.82 -14.37 5.67
CA LYS A 285 6.65 -15.11 6.92
C LYS A 285 5.36 -15.93 6.88
N TYR A 286 5.50 -17.26 6.86
CA TYR A 286 4.36 -18.16 6.76
C TYR A 286 3.52 -18.14 8.04
N HIS A 287 2.23 -17.89 7.88
CA HIS A 287 1.23 -18.08 8.90
C HIS A 287 0.33 -19.27 8.52
N TRP A 288 -0.13 -20.06 9.49
CA TRP A 288 -0.96 -21.25 9.22
C TRP A 288 -2.18 -20.94 8.34
N PHE A 289 -2.81 -19.79 8.55
CA PHE A 289 -3.98 -19.35 7.78
C PHE A 289 -3.66 -19.18 6.27
N MET A 290 -2.46 -18.73 5.93
CA MET A 290 -2.03 -18.62 4.52
C MET A 290 -1.93 -19.98 3.86
N LEU A 291 -1.36 -20.98 4.56
CA LEU A 291 -1.25 -22.35 4.06
C LEU A 291 -2.64 -22.99 3.89
N VAL A 292 -3.53 -22.77 4.84
CA VAL A 292 -4.93 -23.22 4.75
C VAL A 292 -5.63 -22.56 3.55
N SER A 293 -5.44 -21.28 3.32
CA SER A 293 -5.99 -20.55 2.17
C SER A 293 -5.53 -21.14 0.83
N LEU A 294 -4.24 -21.42 0.69
CA LEU A 294 -3.68 -22.06 -0.52
C LEU A 294 -4.23 -23.47 -0.70
N GLY A 295 -4.28 -24.28 0.37
CA GLY A 295 -4.85 -25.61 0.35
C GLY A 295 -6.34 -25.61 0.03
N ALA A 296 -7.10 -24.71 0.61
CA ALA A 296 -8.54 -24.56 0.34
C ALA A 296 -8.80 -24.19 -1.12
N THR A 297 -8.00 -23.29 -1.69
CA THR A 297 -8.10 -22.92 -3.11
C THR A 297 -7.87 -24.13 -4.01
N PHE A 298 -6.82 -24.91 -3.73
CA PHE A 298 -6.53 -26.12 -4.49
C PHE A 298 -7.68 -27.14 -4.39
N LEU A 299 -8.22 -27.38 -3.19
CA LEU A 299 -9.33 -28.29 -2.95
C LEU A 299 -10.63 -27.83 -3.65
N VAL A 300 -10.98 -26.56 -3.51
CA VAL A 300 -12.18 -25.99 -4.15
C VAL A 300 -12.04 -26.08 -5.67
N TYR A 301 -10.88 -25.77 -6.22
CA TYR A 301 -10.65 -25.89 -7.66
C TYR A 301 -10.78 -27.33 -8.15
N THR A 302 -10.14 -28.29 -7.49
CA THR A 302 -10.25 -29.72 -7.86
C THR A 302 -11.68 -30.23 -7.74
N LEU A 303 -12.42 -29.80 -6.72
CA LEU A 303 -13.84 -30.13 -6.59
C LEU A 303 -14.66 -29.54 -7.76
N CYS A 304 -14.44 -28.31 -8.14
CA CYS A 304 -15.11 -27.68 -9.28
C CYS A 304 -14.80 -28.37 -10.61
N LEU A 305 -13.58 -28.86 -10.83
CA LEU A 305 -13.22 -29.64 -12.01
C LEU A 305 -14.10 -30.88 -12.18
N PHE A 306 -14.39 -31.58 -11.08
CA PHE A 306 -15.22 -32.80 -11.13
C PHE A 306 -16.72 -32.49 -11.17
N LEU A 307 -17.20 -31.45 -10.51
CA LEU A 307 -18.63 -31.11 -10.45
C LEU A 307 -19.10 -30.38 -11.72
N MET A 308 -18.26 -29.64 -12.41
CA MET A 308 -18.64 -28.82 -13.57
C MET A 308 -18.20 -29.47 -14.87
N SER A 309 -18.54 -30.73 -15.11
CA SER A 309 -18.20 -31.46 -16.33
C SER A 309 -18.69 -30.82 -17.62
N ASN A 310 -19.72 -29.97 -17.57
CA ASN A 310 -20.23 -29.21 -18.73
C ASN A 310 -19.32 -28.06 -19.15
N VAL A 311 -18.43 -27.63 -18.24
CA VAL A 311 -17.50 -26.48 -18.49
C VAL A 311 -16.07 -27.01 -18.68
N PHE A 312 -15.72 -28.06 -17.93
CA PHE A 312 -14.43 -28.72 -17.97
C PHE A 312 -14.59 -30.12 -18.56
N ASP A 313 -13.98 -30.39 -19.68
CA ASP A 313 -13.92 -31.76 -20.19
C ASP A 313 -12.85 -32.55 -19.43
N THR A 314 -13.29 -33.27 -18.40
CA THR A 314 -12.42 -34.11 -17.59
C THR A 314 -12.36 -35.56 -18.12
N SER A 315 -13.15 -35.92 -19.13
CA SER A 315 -13.26 -37.30 -19.63
C SER A 315 -11.95 -37.87 -20.17
N GLN A 316 -11.05 -37.01 -20.63
CA GLN A 316 -9.74 -37.38 -21.16
C GLN A 316 -8.56 -36.87 -20.30
N MET A 317 -8.84 -36.49 -19.07
CA MET A 317 -7.85 -36.00 -18.10
C MET A 317 -7.25 -37.16 -17.32
N ASP A 318 -6.26 -37.82 -17.87
CA ASP A 318 -5.44 -38.78 -17.15
C ASP A 318 -4.57 -38.15 -16.07
N ILE A 319 -4.13 -38.94 -15.09
CA ILE A 319 -3.12 -38.50 -14.08
C ILE A 319 -1.87 -37.93 -14.75
N LYS A 320 -1.46 -38.44 -15.90
CA LYS A 320 -0.34 -37.92 -16.69
C LYS A 320 -0.61 -36.49 -17.19
N THR A 321 -1.83 -36.17 -17.61
CA THR A 321 -2.25 -34.86 -18.04
C THR A 321 -2.13 -33.84 -16.90
N PHE A 322 -2.59 -34.20 -15.70
CA PHE A 322 -2.39 -33.35 -14.51
C PHE A 322 -0.91 -33.14 -14.17
N GLY A 323 -0.08 -34.17 -14.34
CA GLY A 323 1.37 -34.05 -14.16
C GLY A 323 2.00 -33.06 -15.16
N TYR A 324 1.59 -33.11 -16.43
CA TYR A 324 2.10 -32.17 -17.45
C TYR A 324 1.59 -30.73 -17.22
N THR A 325 0.34 -30.54 -16.81
CA THR A 325 -0.18 -29.19 -16.47
C THR A 325 0.58 -28.58 -15.30
N PHE A 326 0.87 -29.38 -14.28
CA PHE A 326 1.70 -28.91 -13.16
C PHE A 326 3.13 -28.60 -13.60
N LEU A 327 3.74 -29.42 -14.48
CA LEU A 327 5.08 -29.16 -15.02
C LEU A 327 5.12 -27.84 -15.79
N ILE A 328 4.14 -27.54 -16.64
CA ILE A 328 4.06 -26.26 -17.36
C ILE A 328 4.00 -25.10 -16.35
N ALA A 329 3.18 -25.19 -15.32
CA ALA A 329 3.08 -24.17 -14.29
C ALA A 329 4.41 -23.96 -13.56
N VAL A 330 5.12 -25.02 -13.22
CA VAL A 330 6.44 -24.95 -12.58
C VAL A 330 7.48 -24.32 -13.51
N VAL A 331 7.51 -24.67 -14.79
CA VAL A 331 8.43 -24.09 -15.78
C VAL A 331 8.17 -22.59 -15.95
N ALA A 332 6.89 -22.17 -15.94
CA ALA A 332 6.53 -20.75 -15.99
C ALA A 332 6.93 -19.98 -14.73
N TRP A 333 6.90 -20.62 -13.57
CA TRP A 333 7.18 -20.04 -12.27
C TRP A 333 8.68 -20.01 -11.90
N ALA A 334 9.41 -21.08 -12.23
CA ALA A 334 10.79 -21.30 -11.76
C ALA A 334 11.78 -20.17 -12.07
N PRO A 335 11.79 -19.55 -13.26
CA PRO A 335 12.71 -18.44 -13.54
C PRO A 335 12.55 -17.26 -12.57
N PHE A 336 11.31 -16.89 -12.25
CA PHE A 336 11.03 -15.78 -11.34
C PHE A 336 11.36 -16.13 -9.89
N PHE A 337 11.14 -17.37 -9.49
CA PHE A 337 11.55 -17.87 -8.18
C PHE A 337 13.07 -17.79 -8.02
N ILE A 338 13.82 -18.26 -9.02
CA ILE A 338 15.30 -18.21 -9.01
C ILE A 338 15.77 -16.76 -8.95
N ILE A 339 15.24 -15.88 -9.80
CA ILE A 339 15.59 -14.45 -9.81
C ILE A 339 15.30 -13.81 -8.47
N ASN A 340 14.12 -14.07 -7.87
CA ASN A 340 13.75 -13.51 -6.56
C ASN A 340 14.68 -14.01 -5.46
N LYS A 341 15.00 -15.31 -5.45
CA LYS A 341 15.93 -15.90 -4.50
C LYS A 341 17.35 -15.36 -4.65
N LEU A 342 17.85 -15.22 -5.88
CA LEU A 342 19.15 -14.61 -6.18
C LEU A 342 19.17 -13.14 -5.75
N LYS A 343 18.12 -12.37 -6.03
CA LYS A 343 18.01 -10.97 -5.60
C LYS A 343 18.07 -10.84 -4.08
N LYS A 344 17.37 -11.69 -3.34
CA LYS A 344 17.42 -11.73 -1.87
C LYS A 344 18.79 -12.15 -1.35
N CYS A 345 19.52 -13.00 -2.06
CA CYS A 345 20.86 -13.44 -1.68
C CYS A 345 21.92 -12.37 -1.95
N ILE A 346 21.91 -11.75 -3.15
CA ILE A 346 22.95 -10.80 -3.58
C ILE A 346 22.72 -9.40 -2.99
N PHE A 347 21.45 -8.96 -2.95
CA PHE A 347 21.05 -7.64 -2.47
C PHE A 347 20.00 -7.75 -1.36
N PRO A 348 20.34 -8.35 -0.19
CA PRO A 348 19.39 -8.49 0.89
C PRO A 348 18.93 -7.11 1.38
N GLN A 349 17.63 -6.91 1.49
CA GLN A 349 17.07 -5.71 2.09
C GLN A 349 17.44 -5.64 3.57
N VAL A 350 17.51 -4.41 4.12
CA VAL A 350 17.83 -4.22 5.56
C VAL A 350 16.84 -4.98 6.45
N SER A 351 15.57 -5.04 6.04
CA SER A 351 14.52 -5.83 6.70
C SER A 351 14.85 -7.33 6.74
N GLU A 352 15.38 -7.89 5.65
CA GLU A 352 15.75 -9.31 5.56
C GLU A 352 17.00 -9.65 6.39
N LYS A 353 17.96 -8.70 6.49
CA LYS A 353 19.12 -8.85 7.37
C LYS A 353 18.72 -8.89 8.84
N LEU A 354 17.74 -8.06 9.22
CA LEU A 354 17.24 -8.02 10.59
C LEU A 354 16.40 -9.26 10.95
N SER A 355 15.58 -9.78 10.03
CA SER A 355 14.84 -11.02 10.28
C SER A 355 15.73 -12.25 10.42
N LYS A 356 16.83 -12.34 9.66
CA LYS A 356 17.82 -13.42 9.79
C LYS A 356 18.65 -13.36 11.08
N SER A 357 18.70 -12.24 11.76
CA SER A 357 19.35 -12.14 13.07
C SER A 357 18.46 -12.65 14.22
N GLU A 358 17.21 -13.04 13.93
CA GLU A 358 16.27 -13.66 14.89
C GLU A 358 16.31 -15.19 14.88
N GLU A 359 16.78 -15.81 13.77
CA GLU A 359 17.04 -17.25 13.67
C GLU A 359 18.43 -17.62 14.26
#